data_25ac6c57f7a60fdc0af4286281faa7f1
#
_entry.id   25ac6c57f7a60fdc0af4286281faa7f1
#
_cell.length_a   1.000
_cell.length_b   1.000
_cell.length_c   1.000
_cell.angle_alpha   90.00
_cell.angle_beta   90.00
_cell.angle_gamma   90.00
#
_symmetry.space_group_name_H-M   'P 1'
#
loop_
_entity.id
_entity.type
_entity.pdbx_description
1 polymer ?
#
loop_
_entity_poly.entity_id
_entity_poly.type
_entity_poly.pdbx_seq_one_letter_code
_entity_poly.pdbx_strand_id
1 'polypeptide(L)'
;MKAFGQKQPSRITIVVVAIGALMIGFTVLGAIQYARKDDGEAVDRGKMLGEAVYAVDDNTRRCGPGAKPGHAGHSDDEKTSAGIRYMVNTPINYDATIAHPLLMVYAPAGTNRYESERFMSLTQEGTAAGFIVAYADHRTMTPKAIEELAEIPGLIEKTWCIDKKRIFLTGHSDGGTTAMGIAFITGTKHIPAAIAPSAMGIRGEDLKEQSCPNPLPVMVMHSNHDSLFPGYGKEAIQWWAICNGCETASPVIDAEGCVTYRGCKNNVTTRYCEGTGSHTQWPGSNKAIIDFFKSSQDVR
;
A
#
# COMPACT_ATOMS: atom_id res chain seq x y z
N MET A 1 21.56 22.24 37.46
CA MET A 1 21.28 22.52 36.04
C MET A 1 21.54 21.24 35.26
N LYS A 2 20.50 20.50 34.87
CA LYS A 2 20.62 19.29 34.04
C LYS A 2 20.40 19.70 32.61
N ALA A 3 21.42 19.45 31.74
CA ALA A 3 21.36 19.72 30.33
C ALA A 3 20.32 18.78 29.67
N PHE A 4 19.36 19.36 28.97
CA PHE A 4 18.44 18.65 28.10
C PHE A 4 19.23 18.11 26.90
N GLY A 5 19.44 16.80 26.83
CA GLY A 5 19.99 16.15 25.67
C GLY A 5 19.01 16.29 24.48
N GLN A 6 19.45 16.99 23.44
CA GLN A 6 18.77 16.96 22.15
C GLN A 6 18.80 15.53 21.63
N LYS A 7 17.63 14.91 21.49
CA LYS A 7 17.49 13.65 20.76
C LYS A 7 17.91 13.92 19.30
N GLN A 8 18.99 13.29 18.87
CA GLN A 8 19.33 13.26 17.44
C GLN A 8 18.13 12.68 16.66
N PRO A 9 17.79 13.25 15.49
CA PRO A 9 16.78 12.67 14.61
C PRO A 9 17.17 11.23 14.25
N SER A 10 16.19 10.32 14.22
CA SER A 10 16.45 8.91 13.90
C SER A 10 17.11 8.81 12.52
N ARG A 11 18.01 7.83 12.33
CA ARG A 11 18.71 7.63 11.04
C ARG A 11 17.75 7.43 9.86
N ILE A 12 16.51 6.96 10.09
CA ILE A 12 15.45 6.92 9.07
C ILE A 12 15.17 8.32 8.51
N THR A 13 15.15 9.35 9.34
CA THR A 13 14.95 10.73 8.86
C THR A 13 16.03 11.13 7.85
N ILE A 14 17.28 10.69 8.06
CA ILE A 14 18.39 11.02 7.17
C ILE A 14 18.33 10.20 5.89
N VAL A 15 17.96 8.91 5.97
CA VAL A 15 17.88 8.01 4.80
C VAL A 15 16.71 8.38 3.89
N VAL A 16 15.55 8.68 4.45
CA VAL A 16 14.36 9.11 3.66
C VAL A 16 14.65 10.44 2.94
N VAL A 17 15.38 11.37 3.57
CA VAL A 17 15.78 12.64 2.96
C VAL A 17 16.85 12.44 1.87
N ALA A 18 17.81 11.53 2.08
CA ALA A 18 18.87 11.25 1.08
C ALA A 18 18.32 10.54 -0.17
N ILE A 19 17.37 9.61 0.01
CA ILE A 19 16.69 8.90 -1.10
C ILE A 19 15.84 9.90 -1.90
N GLY A 20 15.11 10.80 -1.25
CA GLY A 20 14.34 11.85 -1.92
C GLY A 20 15.19 12.75 -2.81
N ALA A 21 16.41 13.10 -2.40
CA ALA A 21 17.31 13.95 -3.16
C ALA A 21 17.95 13.25 -4.37
N LEU A 22 18.25 11.95 -4.29
CA LEU A 22 18.81 11.16 -5.40
C LEU A 22 17.77 10.85 -6.48
N MET A 23 16.49 10.69 -6.10
CA MET A 23 15.39 10.34 -7.00
C MET A 23 14.95 11.50 -7.89
N ILE A 24 15.16 12.75 -7.49
CA ILE A 24 14.77 13.94 -8.28
C ILE A 24 15.53 13.99 -9.62
N GLY A 25 16.76 13.49 -9.69
CA GLY A 25 17.57 13.50 -10.91
C GLY A 25 17.14 12.46 -11.97
N PHE A 26 16.64 11.30 -11.55
CA PHE A 26 16.27 10.20 -12.47
C PHE A 26 14.79 10.20 -12.85
N THR A 27 13.89 10.70 -12.00
CA THR A 27 12.45 10.73 -12.25
C THR A 27 12.03 11.76 -13.29
N VAL A 28 12.78 12.86 -13.43
CA VAL A 28 12.49 13.89 -14.45
C VAL A 28 12.64 13.31 -15.87
N LEU A 29 13.63 12.46 -16.12
CA LEU A 29 13.81 11.82 -17.44
C LEU A 29 12.78 10.70 -17.70
N GLY A 30 12.46 9.87 -16.71
CA GLY A 30 11.47 8.79 -16.82
C GLY A 30 10.04 9.31 -16.94
N ALA A 31 9.67 10.32 -16.15
CA ALA A 31 8.36 10.95 -16.20
C ALA A 31 8.12 11.71 -17.52
N ILE A 32 9.16 12.35 -18.09
CA ILE A 32 9.06 13.02 -19.38
C ILE A 32 8.87 12.02 -20.53
N GLN A 33 9.44 10.82 -20.46
CA GLN A 33 9.20 9.77 -21.46
C GLN A 33 7.82 9.13 -21.32
N TYR A 34 7.28 9.04 -20.12
CA TYR A 34 5.96 8.49 -19.85
C TYR A 34 4.84 9.50 -20.20
N ALA A 35 5.01 10.77 -19.85
CA ALA A 35 4.05 11.83 -20.13
C ALA A 35 3.91 12.18 -21.64
N ARG A 36 4.86 11.80 -22.48
CA ARG A 36 4.83 12.08 -23.94
C ARG A 36 3.97 11.11 -24.77
N LYS A 37 3.32 10.14 -24.14
CA LYS A 37 2.48 9.15 -24.84
C LYS A 37 0.97 9.30 -24.59
N ASP A 38 0.56 10.42 -24.05
CA ASP A 38 -0.85 10.71 -23.75
C ASP A 38 -1.47 11.61 -24.84
N ASP A 39 -1.88 11.00 -25.93
CA ASP A 39 -2.89 11.55 -26.81
C ASP A 39 -4.25 11.35 -26.12
N GLY A 40 -4.66 12.36 -25.36
CA GLY A 40 -5.91 12.69 -24.69
C GLY A 40 -7.19 11.90 -24.94
N GLU A 41 -7.16 10.59 -24.97
CA GLU A 41 -8.36 9.77 -24.93
C GLU A 41 -8.87 9.76 -23.48
N ALA A 42 -10.00 10.43 -23.26
CA ALA A 42 -10.69 10.41 -21.98
C ALA A 42 -11.00 8.94 -21.62
N VAL A 43 -10.24 8.39 -20.68
CA VAL A 43 -10.45 7.02 -20.19
C VAL A 43 -11.91 6.94 -19.72
N ASP A 44 -12.70 6.06 -20.34
CA ASP A 44 -14.06 5.74 -19.88
C ASP A 44 -13.95 5.02 -18.51
N ARG A 45 -13.95 5.81 -17.45
CA ARG A 45 -13.76 5.33 -16.08
C ARG A 45 -14.84 4.34 -15.64
N GLY A 46 -16.03 4.40 -16.23
CA GLY A 46 -17.08 3.42 -15.96
C GLY A 46 -16.68 1.99 -16.33
N LYS A 47 -15.83 1.82 -17.37
CA LYS A 47 -15.31 0.51 -17.78
C LYS A 47 -14.18 0.00 -16.91
N MET A 48 -13.58 0.84 -16.08
CA MET A 48 -12.51 0.45 -15.16
C MET A 48 -13.03 -0.08 -13.82
N LEU A 49 -14.33 0.06 -13.56
CA LEU A 49 -14.94 -0.37 -12.31
C LEU A 49 -15.53 -1.76 -12.46
N GLY A 50 -15.29 -2.63 -11.48
CA GLY A 50 -15.89 -3.96 -11.41
C GLY A 50 -17.22 -3.94 -10.68
N GLU A 51 -18.05 -4.94 -10.98
CA GLU A 51 -19.27 -5.25 -10.23
C GLU A 51 -18.93 -6.29 -9.16
N ALA A 52 -19.22 -5.99 -7.90
CA ALA A 52 -18.91 -6.85 -6.78
C ALA A 52 -20.00 -7.89 -6.52
N VAL A 53 -19.59 -9.10 -6.16
CA VAL A 53 -20.48 -10.11 -5.60
C VAL A 53 -20.32 -10.05 -4.08
N TYR A 54 -21.35 -9.55 -3.38
CA TYR A 54 -21.34 -9.46 -1.93
C TYR A 54 -21.85 -10.76 -1.30
N ALA A 55 -20.97 -11.43 -0.55
CA ALA A 55 -21.38 -12.47 0.38
C ALA A 55 -21.87 -11.77 1.67
N VAL A 56 -23.16 -11.52 1.78
CA VAL A 56 -23.77 -10.87 2.93
C VAL A 56 -24.34 -11.93 3.85
N ASP A 57 -23.86 -11.98 5.08
CA ASP A 57 -24.34 -12.83 6.17
C ASP A 57 -24.67 -11.98 7.41
N ASP A 58 -25.10 -12.63 8.50
CA ASP A 58 -25.45 -11.99 9.77
C ASP A 58 -24.24 -11.29 10.43
N ASN A 59 -23.01 -11.67 10.08
CA ASN A 59 -21.76 -11.08 10.59
C ASN A 59 -21.27 -9.92 9.73
N THR A 60 -21.89 -9.67 8.57
CA THR A 60 -21.50 -8.59 7.67
C THR A 60 -21.65 -7.25 8.39
N ARG A 61 -20.54 -6.53 8.54
CA ARG A 61 -20.55 -5.21 9.16
C ARG A 61 -21.31 -4.22 8.30
N ARG A 62 -22.09 -3.36 8.97
CA ARG A 62 -22.96 -2.40 8.29
C ARG A 62 -22.73 -0.99 8.81
N CYS A 63 -22.92 -0.03 7.91
CA CYS A 63 -23.13 1.37 8.28
C CYS A 63 -24.64 1.65 8.37
N GLY A 64 -25.02 2.59 9.23
CA GLY A 64 -26.42 3.01 9.30
C GLY A 64 -26.90 3.60 7.96
N PRO A 65 -28.18 3.39 7.58
CA PRO A 65 -28.73 4.00 6.37
C PRO A 65 -28.52 5.52 6.36
N GLY A 66 -27.99 6.07 5.25
CA GLY A 66 -27.68 7.49 5.10
C GLY A 66 -26.53 8.02 5.96
N ALA A 67 -25.82 7.15 6.73
CA ALA A 67 -24.69 7.57 7.57
C ALA A 67 -23.45 8.00 6.76
N LYS A 68 -23.37 7.57 5.49
CA LYS A 68 -22.24 7.84 4.60
C LYS A 68 -22.72 8.53 3.33
N PRO A 69 -22.21 9.76 3.03
CA PRO A 69 -22.65 10.52 1.87
C PRO A 69 -22.04 10.06 0.54
N GLY A 70 -21.02 9.19 0.59
CA GLY A 70 -20.31 8.71 -0.60
C GLY A 70 -21.20 7.90 -1.54
N HIS A 71 -20.96 8.06 -2.83
CA HIS A 71 -21.72 7.42 -3.91
C HIS A 71 -20.90 6.34 -4.62
N ALA A 72 -21.59 5.52 -5.41
CA ALA A 72 -20.96 4.54 -6.29
C ALA A 72 -20.19 5.22 -7.41
N GLY A 73 -19.13 4.58 -7.88
CA GLY A 73 -18.34 5.04 -9.00
C GLY A 73 -17.02 5.68 -8.61
N HIS A 74 -16.65 6.73 -9.32
CA HIS A 74 -15.39 7.44 -9.18
C HIS A 74 -15.60 8.80 -8.52
N SER A 75 -14.75 9.14 -7.53
CA SER A 75 -14.66 10.47 -6.91
C SER A 75 -13.21 10.94 -6.91
N ASP A 76 -12.97 12.19 -7.29
CA ASP A 76 -11.62 12.76 -7.46
C ASP A 76 -11.44 14.14 -6.81
N ASP A 77 -12.42 14.62 -6.08
CA ASP A 77 -12.41 15.94 -5.43
C ASP A 77 -11.77 15.91 -4.03
N GLU A 78 -11.27 14.76 -3.61
CA GLU A 78 -10.82 14.52 -2.25
C GLU A 78 -9.39 15.04 -2.02
N LYS A 79 -9.17 15.61 -0.83
CA LYS A 79 -7.84 16.05 -0.38
C LYS A 79 -7.69 16.02 1.14
N THR A 80 -6.45 15.81 1.61
CA THR A 80 -6.09 15.96 3.04
C THR A 80 -5.97 17.42 3.44
N SER A 81 -5.85 17.68 4.75
CA SER A 81 -5.53 19.01 5.28
C SER A 81 -4.19 19.55 4.78
N ALA A 82 -3.24 18.67 4.49
CA ALA A 82 -1.93 19.01 3.89
C ALA A 82 -1.99 19.22 2.36
N GLY A 83 -3.20 19.14 1.75
CA GLY A 83 -3.42 19.35 0.32
C GLY A 83 -3.03 18.16 -0.56
N ILE A 84 -2.82 16.97 0.00
CA ILE A 84 -2.58 15.75 -0.79
C ILE A 84 -3.90 15.34 -1.42
N ARG A 85 -3.94 15.30 -2.75
CA ARG A 85 -5.12 14.85 -3.49
C ARG A 85 -5.15 13.33 -3.55
N TYR A 86 -6.34 12.77 -3.48
CA TYR A 86 -6.58 11.34 -3.69
C TYR A 86 -7.90 11.13 -4.41
N MET A 87 -8.04 9.99 -5.05
CA MET A 87 -9.28 9.58 -5.69
C MET A 87 -9.77 8.27 -5.08
N VAL A 88 -11.06 8.04 -5.15
CA VAL A 88 -11.75 6.89 -4.61
C VAL A 88 -12.57 6.22 -5.72
N ASN A 89 -12.36 4.93 -5.90
CA ASN A 89 -13.10 4.10 -6.85
C ASN A 89 -13.86 3.03 -6.05
N THR A 90 -15.18 3.00 -6.17
CA THR A 90 -16.02 1.98 -5.55
C THR A 90 -16.46 0.95 -6.59
N PRO A 91 -16.93 -0.24 -6.20
CA PRO A 91 -17.71 -1.09 -7.09
C PRO A 91 -18.86 -0.31 -7.75
N ILE A 92 -19.23 -0.65 -8.99
CA ILE A 92 -20.35 0.03 -9.68
C ILE A 92 -21.67 -0.18 -8.95
N ASN A 93 -21.82 -1.29 -8.23
CA ASN A 93 -22.97 -1.65 -7.39
C ASN A 93 -22.68 -1.41 -5.90
N TYR A 94 -21.87 -0.39 -5.55
CA TYR A 94 -21.56 -0.04 -4.16
C TYR A 94 -22.82 0.13 -3.34
N ASP A 95 -22.85 -0.55 -2.18
CA ASP A 95 -23.91 -0.41 -1.18
C ASP A 95 -23.36 0.33 0.05
N ALA A 96 -23.87 1.55 0.28
CA ALA A 96 -23.46 2.39 1.41
C ALA A 96 -23.80 1.82 2.79
N THR A 97 -24.58 0.75 2.87
CA THR A 97 -24.92 0.05 4.12
C THR A 97 -23.99 -1.11 4.45
N ILE A 98 -23.21 -1.59 3.48
CA ILE A 98 -22.24 -2.68 3.66
C ILE A 98 -20.86 -2.07 3.91
N ALA A 99 -20.18 -2.52 4.98
CA ALA A 99 -18.83 -2.06 5.27
C ALA A 99 -17.81 -2.76 4.34
N HIS A 100 -17.26 -2.01 3.39
CA HIS A 100 -16.32 -2.48 2.37
C HIS A 100 -14.89 -2.54 2.88
N PRO A 101 -14.06 -3.49 2.42
CA PRO A 101 -12.61 -3.39 2.57
C PRO A 101 -12.08 -2.18 1.76
N LEU A 102 -11.06 -1.51 2.30
CA LEU A 102 -10.35 -0.42 1.62
C LEU A 102 -8.98 -0.89 1.15
N LEU A 103 -8.68 -0.69 -0.13
CA LEU A 103 -7.34 -0.82 -0.70
C LEU A 103 -6.77 0.57 -0.98
N MET A 104 -5.81 1.00 -0.17
CA MET A 104 -5.02 2.21 -0.40
C MET A 104 -3.82 1.91 -1.28
N VAL A 105 -3.65 2.68 -2.35
CA VAL A 105 -2.55 2.57 -3.32
C VAL A 105 -1.76 3.88 -3.30
N TYR A 106 -0.51 3.82 -2.84
CA TYR A 106 0.37 4.99 -2.76
C TYR A 106 1.25 5.09 -4.01
N ALA A 107 1.44 6.34 -4.46
CA ALA A 107 2.09 6.65 -5.71
C ALA A 107 3.61 6.47 -5.67
N PRO A 108 4.23 5.98 -6.76
CA PRO A 108 5.67 6.10 -7.00
C PRO A 108 6.13 7.56 -7.04
N ALA A 109 7.44 7.78 -6.85
CA ALA A 109 8.03 9.11 -6.89
C ALA A 109 7.67 9.87 -8.18
N GLY A 110 7.25 11.13 -8.02
CA GLY A 110 6.95 12.03 -9.12
C GLY A 110 5.68 11.75 -9.91
N THR A 111 4.84 10.79 -9.47
CA THR A 111 3.57 10.47 -10.13
C THR A 111 2.37 10.98 -9.33
N ASN A 112 1.27 11.21 -10.00
CA ASN A 112 0.00 11.52 -9.39
C ASN A 112 -0.91 10.27 -9.30
N ARG A 113 -2.09 10.41 -8.68
CA ARG A 113 -3.07 9.33 -8.50
C ARG A 113 -3.53 8.67 -9.80
N TYR A 114 -3.65 9.43 -10.90
CA TYR A 114 -4.07 8.89 -12.20
C TYR A 114 -2.96 8.07 -12.87
N GLU A 115 -1.73 8.57 -12.80
CA GLU A 115 -0.55 7.87 -13.33
C GLU A 115 -0.33 6.57 -12.54
N SER A 116 -0.53 6.62 -11.23
CA SER A 116 -0.45 5.44 -10.35
C SER A 116 -1.53 4.41 -10.66
N GLU A 117 -2.78 4.84 -10.93
CA GLU A 117 -3.85 3.96 -11.35
C GLU A 117 -3.52 3.26 -12.67
N ARG A 118 -3.07 4.01 -13.69
CA ARG A 118 -2.66 3.44 -14.98
C ARG A 118 -1.50 2.47 -14.83
N PHE A 119 -0.53 2.80 -14.00
CA PHE A 119 0.67 2.00 -13.79
C PHE A 119 0.38 0.68 -13.06
N MET A 120 -0.37 0.73 -11.97
CA MET A 120 -0.64 -0.44 -11.13
C MET A 120 -1.93 -1.18 -11.50
N SER A 121 -2.91 -0.52 -12.13
CA SER A 121 -4.14 -1.10 -12.70
C SER A 121 -4.94 -1.98 -11.72
N LEU A 122 -5.01 -1.61 -10.43
CA LEU A 122 -5.68 -2.41 -9.39
C LEU A 122 -7.20 -2.14 -9.29
N THR A 123 -7.71 -1.10 -9.97
CA THR A 123 -9.09 -0.63 -9.81
C THR A 123 -10.10 -1.70 -10.19
N GLN A 124 -9.99 -2.30 -11.39
CA GLN A 124 -10.98 -3.24 -11.89
C GLN A 124 -11.07 -4.50 -11.02
N GLU A 125 -9.93 -5.14 -10.75
CA GLU A 125 -9.91 -6.37 -9.95
C GLU A 125 -10.30 -6.09 -8.49
N GLY A 126 -9.83 -4.98 -7.92
CA GLY A 126 -10.15 -4.59 -6.55
C GLY A 126 -11.64 -4.31 -6.39
N THR A 127 -12.26 -3.50 -7.27
CA THR A 127 -13.67 -3.19 -7.17
C THR A 127 -14.56 -4.40 -7.47
N ALA A 128 -14.19 -5.26 -8.43
CA ALA A 128 -14.87 -6.53 -8.67
C ALA A 128 -14.81 -7.48 -7.45
N ALA A 129 -13.77 -7.39 -6.65
CA ALA A 129 -13.62 -8.14 -5.40
C ALA A 129 -14.31 -7.46 -4.18
N GLY A 130 -15.03 -6.35 -4.40
CA GLY A 130 -15.79 -5.63 -3.37
C GLY A 130 -15.00 -4.60 -2.59
N PHE A 131 -13.73 -4.33 -2.96
CA PHE A 131 -12.94 -3.29 -2.32
C PHE A 131 -13.34 -1.89 -2.81
N ILE A 132 -13.26 -0.91 -1.93
CA ILE A 132 -13.06 0.47 -2.31
C ILE A 132 -11.55 0.63 -2.58
N VAL A 133 -11.19 1.12 -3.78
CA VAL A 133 -9.79 1.30 -4.19
C VAL A 133 -9.48 2.78 -4.29
N ALA A 134 -8.50 3.25 -3.52
CA ALA A 134 -8.12 4.66 -3.49
C ALA A 134 -6.65 4.86 -3.85
N TYR A 135 -6.37 5.88 -4.66
CA TYR A 135 -5.02 6.27 -5.06
C TYR A 135 -4.72 7.68 -4.55
N ALA A 136 -3.55 7.88 -3.99
CA ALA A 136 -3.09 9.18 -3.53
C ALA A 136 -1.99 9.74 -4.44
N ASP A 137 -1.90 11.07 -4.55
CA ASP A 137 -0.76 11.74 -5.19
C ASP A 137 0.51 11.49 -4.38
N HIS A 138 1.65 11.42 -5.07
CA HIS A 138 2.96 11.32 -4.44
C HIS A 138 3.27 12.54 -3.55
N ARG A 139 3.97 12.27 -2.46
CA ARG A 139 4.63 13.29 -1.62
C ARG A 139 6.10 12.94 -1.48
N THR A 140 6.96 13.95 -1.57
CA THR A 140 8.41 13.77 -1.31
C THR A 140 8.61 13.07 0.04
N MET A 141 9.31 11.93 0.03
CA MET A 141 9.44 11.05 1.19
C MET A 141 10.08 11.73 2.37
N THR A 142 9.33 11.80 3.45
CA THR A 142 9.76 12.16 4.80
C THR A 142 8.88 11.41 5.79
N PRO A 143 9.29 11.20 7.06
CA PRO A 143 8.42 10.61 8.07
C PRO A 143 7.07 11.35 8.20
N LYS A 144 7.09 12.68 8.12
CA LYS A 144 5.89 13.51 8.15
C LYS A 144 4.98 13.26 6.93
N ALA A 145 5.55 13.09 5.73
CA ALA A 145 4.77 12.78 4.53
C ALA A 145 4.08 11.42 4.65
N ILE A 146 4.74 10.42 5.27
CA ILE A 146 4.14 9.11 5.55
C ILE A 146 2.96 9.26 6.53
N GLU A 147 3.11 10.07 7.57
CA GLU A 147 2.03 10.35 8.54
C GLU A 147 0.85 11.08 7.87
N GLU A 148 1.11 12.08 7.02
CA GLU A 148 0.09 12.81 6.25
C GLU A 148 -0.67 11.88 5.27
N LEU A 149 0.03 10.96 4.60
CA LEU A 149 -0.56 9.96 3.72
C LEU A 149 -1.38 8.91 4.51
N ALA A 150 -0.96 8.60 5.73
CA ALA A 150 -1.66 7.68 6.62
C ALA A 150 -3.02 8.22 7.13
N GLU A 151 -3.30 9.53 7.01
CA GLU A 151 -4.60 10.12 7.34
C GLU A 151 -5.71 9.75 6.36
N ILE A 152 -5.36 9.42 5.10
CA ILE A 152 -6.32 9.24 3.99
C ILE A 152 -7.37 8.16 4.30
N PRO A 153 -7.03 6.95 4.78
CA PRO A 153 -8.04 5.95 5.13
C PRO A 153 -9.12 6.46 6.09
N GLY A 154 -8.71 7.26 7.09
CA GLY A 154 -9.64 7.86 8.05
C GLY A 154 -10.53 8.95 7.44
N LEU A 155 -10.07 9.64 6.39
CA LEU A 155 -10.88 10.60 5.64
C LEU A 155 -11.90 9.87 4.75
N ILE A 156 -11.48 8.82 4.04
CA ILE A 156 -12.36 7.99 3.22
C ILE A 156 -13.48 7.38 4.08
N GLU A 157 -13.16 6.91 5.29
CA GLU A 157 -14.14 6.37 6.22
C GLU A 157 -15.25 7.36 6.59
N LYS A 158 -14.98 8.65 6.61
CA LYS A 158 -16.01 9.66 6.89
C LYS A 158 -17.06 9.71 5.79
N THR A 159 -16.67 9.44 4.55
CA THR A 159 -17.50 9.59 3.35
C THR A 159 -18.10 8.26 2.88
N TRP A 160 -17.33 7.18 2.89
CA TRP A 160 -17.77 5.85 2.43
C TRP A 160 -17.86 4.84 3.57
N CYS A 161 -18.72 3.84 3.38
CA CYS A 161 -18.86 2.76 4.36
C CYS A 161 -17.70 1.78 4.23
N ILE A 162 -16.66 1.94 5.06
CA ILE A 162 -15.51 1.04 5.13
C ILE A 162 -15.47 0.25 6.44
N ASP A 163 -14.92 -0.95 6.36
CA ASP A 163 -14.54 -1.71 7.53
C ASP A 163 -13.13 -1.35 7.99
N LYS A 164 -13.02 -0.63 9.09
CA LYS A 164 -11.73 -0.23 9.69
C LYS A 164 -10.77 -1.39 9.97
N LYS A 165 -11.29 -2.61 10.10
CA LYS A 165 -10.45 -3.80 10.30
C LYS A 165 -9.96 -4.40 8.99
N ARG A 166 -10.38 -3.88 7.86
CA ARG A 166 -10.02 -4.34 6.52
C ARG A 166 -9.47 -3.19 5.67
N ILE A 167 -8.47 -2.49 6.19
CA ILE A 167 -7.71 -1.47 5.47
C ILE A 167 -6.39 -2.09 5.02
N PHE A 168 -6.16 -2.13 3.72
CA PHE A 168 -5.01 -2.76 3.07
C PHE A 168 -4.20 -1.72 2.33
N LEU A 169 -2.87 -1.83 2.41
CA LEU A 169 -1.97 -0.85 1.82
C LEU A 169 -1.04 -1.49 0.80
N THR A 170 -0.89 -0.84 -0.35
CA THR A 170 0.09 -1.21 -1.37
C THR A 170 0.66 0.04 -2.04
N GLY A 171 1.63 -0.15 -2.88
CA GLY A 171 2.27 0.88 -3.69
C GLY A 171 3.61 0.40 -4.22
N HIS A 172 4.19 1.17 -5.13
CA HIS A 172 5.46 0.87 -5.77
C HIS A 172 6.50 1.95 -5.46
N SER A 173 7.76 1.58 -5.32
CA SER A 173 8.86 2.52 -5.06
C SER A 173 8.58 3.37 -3.79
N ASP A 174 8.47 4.69 -3.87
CA ASP A 174 8.07 5.55 -2.75
C ASP A 174 6.69 5.17 -2.20
N GLY A 175 5.77 4.72 -3.05
CA GLY A 175 4.47 4.20 -2.61
C GLY A 175 4.59 2.90 -1.81
N GLY A 176 5.49 2.01 -2.20
CA GLY A 176 5.84 0.80 -1.43
C GLY A 176 6.51 1.15 -0.10
N THR A 177 7.40 2.14 -0.12
CA THR A 177 8.04 2.72 1.07
C THR A 177 7.00 3.30 2.03
N THR A 178 6.01 4.02 1.50
CA THR A 178 4.89 4.59 2.28
C THR A 178 4.06 3.48 2.93
N ALA A 179 3.60 2.49 2.15
CA ALA A 179 2.79 1.39 2.66
C ALA A 179 3.52 0.61 3.78
N MET A 180 4.82 0.37 3.60
CA MET A 180 5.65 -0.28 4.59
C MET A 180 5.89 0.61 5.82
N GLY A 181 6.19 1.89 5.65
CA GLY A 181 6.43 2.84 6.73
C GLY A 181 5.23 2.99 7.65
N ILE A 182 4.02 3.10 7.07
CA ILE A 182 2.77 3.16 7.84
C ILE A 182 2.62 1.94 8.75
N ALA A 183 3.06 0.77 8.32
CA ALA A 183 2.88 -0.48 9.06
C ALA A 183 3.81 -0.66 10.28
N PHE A 184 4.89 0.12 10.42
CA PHE A 184 5.79 0.01 11.58
C PHE A 184 5.98 1.32 12.37
N ILE A 185 5.69 2.49 11.80
CA ILE A 185 5.77 3.77 12.53
C ILE A 185 4.74 3.79 13.67
N THR A 186 5.17 4.18 14.86
CA THR A 186 4.38 4.07 16.11
C THR A 186 3.01 4.74 16.01
N GLY A 187 2.91 5.89 15.33
CA GLY A 187 1.66 6.64 15.19
C GLY A 187 0.66 6.02 14.20
N THR A 188 1.11 5.18 13.27
CA THR A 188 0.31 4.72 12.12
C THR A 188 0.18 3.20 12.00
N LYS A 189 1.04 2.42 12.66
CA LYS A 189 1.12 0.95 12.55
C LYS A 189 -0.15 0.18 12.90
N HIS A 190 -1.13 0.83 13.50
CA HIS A 190 -2.43 0.24 13.84
C HIS A 190 -3.44 0.30 12.68
N ILE A 191 -3.14 1.05 11.62
CA ILE A 191 -4.05 1.30 10.49
C ILE A 191 -4.21 0.07 9.61
N PRO A 192 -3.12 -0.53 9.05
CA PRO A 192 -3.27 -1.60 8.08
C PRO A 192 -3.66 -2.93 8.71
N ALA A 193 -4.56 -3.64 8.03
CA ALA A 193 -4.87 -5.04 8.28
C ALA A 193 -3.87 -5.99 7.60
N ALA A 194 -3.33 -5.57 6.44
CA ALA A 194 -2.23 -6.22 5.74
C ALA A 194 -1.56 -5.22 4.80
N ILE A 195 -0.33 -5.52 4.36
CA ILE A 195 0.41 -4.70 3.40
C ILE A 195 1.02 -5.55 2.27
N ALA A 196 1.08 -4.96 1.06
CA ALA A 196 1.74 -5.56 -0.09
C ALA A 196 2.68 -4.54 -0.79
N PRO A 197 3.77 -4.11 -0.14
CA PRO A 197 4.71 -3.15 -0.71
C PRO A 197 5.51 -3.75 -1.88
N SER A 198 5.70 -2.95 -2.95
CA SER A 198 6.52 -3.31 -4.11
C SER A 198 7.70 -2.36 -4.26
N ALA A 199 8.89 -2.91 -4.52
CA ALA A 199 10.12 -2.18 -4.84
C ALA A 199 10.43 -1.02 -3.86
N MET A 200 10.15 -1.21 -2.55
CA MET A 200 10.34 -0.17 -1.52
C MET A 200 11.81 0.13 -1.26
N GLY A 201 12.09 1.40 -0.93
CA GLY A 201 13.43 1.93 -0.68
C GLY A 201 13.86 1.90 0.79
N ILE A 202 13.51 0.86 1.56
CA ILE A 202 13.90 0.68 2.96
C ILE A 202 14.85 -0.51 3.06
N ARG A 203 16.05 -0.28 3.56
CA ARG A 203 17.08 -1.33 3.77
C ARG A 203 16.83 -2.11 5.06
N GLY A 204 17.31 -3.34 5.09
CA GLY A 204 17.28 -4.14 6.30
C GLY A 204 18.01 -3.50 7.49
N GLU A 205 19.07 -2.71 7.27
CA GLU A 205 19.75 -1.95 8.31
C GLU A 205 18.84 -0.91 8.97
N ASP A 206 18.08 -0.18 8.16
CA ASP A 206 17.14 0.84 8.66
C ASP A 206 16.01 0.21 9.50
N LEU A 207 15.63 -1.03 9.16
CA LEU A 207 14.61 -1.81 9.87
C LEU A 207 15.12 -2.37 11.20
N LYS A 208 16.41 -2.68 11.34
CA LYS A 208 16.96 -3.20 12.60
C LYS A 208 16.81 -2.24 13.78
N GLU A 209 16.71 -0.95 13.50
CA GLU A 209 16.49 0.09 14.50
C GLU A 209 14.99 0.26 14.86
N GLN A 210 14.09 -0.43 14.15
CA GLN A 210 12.66 -0.33 14.39
C GLN A 210 12.17 -1.41 15.34
N SER A 211 11.20 -1.03 16.20
CA SER A 211 10.47 -2.00 17.01
C SER A 211 9.49 -2.79 16.14
N CYS A 212 9.45 -4.09 16.31
CA CYS A 212 8.45 -4.91 15.65
C CYS A 212 7.02 -4.41 15.96
N PRO A 213 6.16 -4.25 14.95
CA PRO A 213 4.73 -4.07 15.18
C PRO A 213 4.10 -5.39 15.67
N ASN A 214 2.79 -5.37 15.96
CA ASN A 214 2.03 -6.60 16.12
C ASN A 214 2.11 -7.45 14.84
N PRO A 215 1.99 -8.78 14.93
CA PRO A 215 1.98 -9.64 13.76
C PRO A 215 0.98 -9.14 12.72
N LEU A 216 1.44 -9.02 11.49
CA LEU A 216 0.71 -8.42 10.37
C LEU A 216 0.93 -9.27 9.11
N PRO A 217 -0.12 -9.61 8.34
CA PRO A 217 0.06 -10.20 7.02
C PRO A 217 0.86 -9.28 6.09
N VAL A 218 1.92 -9.80 5.49
CA VAL A 218 2.83 -9.03 4.61
C VAL A 218 3.18 -9.84 3.36
N MET A 219 3.01 -9.23 2.18
CA MET A 219 3.46 -9.74 0.89
C MET A 219 4.42 -8.72 0.26
N VAL A 220 5.73 -8.95 0.38
CA VAL A 220 6.73 -8.08 -0.26
C VAL A 220 6.95 -8.54 -1.70
N MET A 221 6.86 -7.61 -2.63
CA MET A 221 7.18 -7.81 -4.05
C MET A 221 8.42 -7.01 -4.42
N HIS A 222 9.41 -7.66 -5.01
CA HIS A 222 10.65 -6.98 -5.39
C HIS A 222 11.32 -7.70 -6.56
N SER A 223 11.96 -6.96 -7.46
CA SER A 223 12.68 -7.56 -8.57
C SER A 223 14.14 -7.83 -8.22
N ASN A 224 14.67 -8.97 -8.69
CA ASN A 224 16.09 -9.27 -8.59
C ASN A 224 16.96 -8.40 -9.53
N HIS A 225 16.34 -7.71 -10.49
CA HIS A 225 16.98 -6.75 -11.39
C HIS A 225 16.74 -5.29 -10.98
N ASP A 226 16.23 -5.06 -9.77
CA ASP A 226 16.10 -3.70 -9.23
C ASP A 226 17.50 -3.12 -8.93
N SER A 227 17.95 -2.21 -9.79
CA SER A 227 19.26 -1.57 -9.66
C SER A 227 19.26 -0.36 -8.72
N LEU A 228 18.09 0.17 -8.36
CA LEU A 228 17.98 1.27 -7.39
C LEU A 228 18.02 0.76 -5.96
N PHE A 229 17.35 -0.35 -5.68
CA PHE A 229 17.21 -0.93 -4.35
C PHE A 229 17.57 -2.42 -4.34
N PRO A 230 18.83 -2.76 -4.71
CA PRO A 230 19.21 -4.16 -4.89
C PRO A 230 19.14 -4.95 -3.59
N GLY A 231 18.29 -5.99 -3.57
CA GLY A 231 18.13 -6.88 -2.42
C GLY A 231 17.23 -6.38 -1.28
N TYR A 232 16.77 -5.13 -1.30
CA TYR A 232 15.98 -4.53 -0.21
C TYR A 232 14.71 -5.33 0.11
N GLY A 233 14.04 -5.89 -0.90
CA GLY A 233 12.86 -6.72 -0.68
C GLY A 233 13.14 -7.98 0.13
N LYS A 234 14.29 -8.65 -0.11
CA LYS A 234 14.71 -9.82 0.66
C LYS A 234 15.03 -9.46 2.11
N GLU A 235 15.72 -8.33 2.32
CA GLU A 235 16.05 -7.85 3.66
C GLU A 235 14.76 -7.48 4.43
N ALA A 236 13.84 -6.81 3.77
CA ALA A 236 12.57 -6.41 4.35
C ALA A 236 11.70 -7.60 4.78
N ILE A 237 11.55 -8.62 3.91
CA ILE A 237 10.73 -9.79 4.27
C ILE A 237 11.38 -10.62 5.37
N GLN A 238 12.70 -10.69 5.45
CA GLN A 238 13.39 -11.34 6.56
C GLN A 238 13.09 -10.64 7.88
N TRP A 239 13.13 -9.31 7.90
CA TRP A 239 12.75 -8.55 9.09
C TRP A 239 11.29 -8.80 9.49
N TRP A 240 10.37 -8.80 8.52
CA TRP A 240 8.97 -9.12 8.79
C TRP A 240 8.77 -10.55 9.31
N ALA A 241 9.51 -11.53 8.76
CA ALA A 241 9.44 -12.91 9.24
C ALA A 241 9.87 -13.01 10.72
N ILE A 242 10.91 -12.26 11.11
CA ILE A 242 11.32 -12.18 12.51
C ILE A 242 10.25 -11.51 13.37
N CYS A 243 9.71 -10.36 12.94
CA CYS A 243 8.69 -9.63 13.68
C CYS A 243 7.39 -10.42 13.83
N ASN A 244 6.99 -11.12 12.78
CA ASN A 244 5.83 -12.02 12.79
C ASN A 244 6.09 -13.33 13.55
N GLY A 245 7.32 -13.55 14.01
CA GLY A 245 7.72 -14.75 14.77
C GLY A 245 7.63 -16.03 13.97
N CYS A 246 7.89 -15.95 12.66
CA CYS A 246 7.86 -17.09 11.74
C CYS A 246 9.09 -18.00 11.90
N GLU A 247 8.98 -19.23 11.43
CA GLU A 247 10.11 -20.13 11.22
C GLU A 247 10.93 -19.66 10.02
N THR A 248 12.15 -19.15 10.28
CA THR A 248 12.99 -18.55 9.22
C THR A 248 13.88 -19.56 8.51
N ALA A 249 14.08 -20.76 9.08
CA ALA A 249 15.02 -21.76 8.56
C ALA A 249 14.52 -22.54 7.33
N SER A 250 13.21 -22.62 7.10
CA SER A 250 12.63 -23.48 6.06
C SER A 250 11.43 -22.82 5.38
N PRO A 251 11.61 -21.70 4.67
CA PRO A 251 10.53 -21.12 3.90
C PRO A 251 10.13 -22.07 2.74
N VAL A 252 8.90 -21.96 2.28
CA VAL A 252 8.35 -22.80 1.21
C VAL A 252 8.10 -21.94 -0.02
N ILE A 253 8.43 -22.47 -1.20
CA ILE A 253 8.01 -21.88 -2.46
C ILE A 253 6.59 -22.36 -2.73
N ASP A 254 5.66 -21.43 -2.90
CA ASP A 254 4.26 -21.72 -3.19
C ASP A 254 4.01 -21.92 -4.70
N ALA A 255 2.74 -22.17 -5.05
CA ALA A 255 2.37 -22.43 -6.44
C ALA A 255 2.60 -21.24 -7.38
N GLU A 256 2.64 -20.02 -6.84
CA GLU A 256 2.88 -18.77 -7.56
C GLU A 256 4.39 -18.44 -7.65
N GLY A 257 5.25 -19.29 -7.10
CA GLY A 257 6.70 -19.08 -7.09
C GLY A 257 7.19 -18.09 -6.01
N CYS A 258 6.32 -17.71 -5.08
CA CYS A 258 6.69 -16.85 -3.97
C CYS A 258 7.22 -17.67 -2.79
N VAL A 259 8.13 -17.08 -2.02
CA VAL A 259 8.66 -17.66 -0.78
C VAL A 259 7.73 -17.33 0.37
N THR A 260 7.13 -18.33 0.99
CA THR A 260 6.21 -18.16 2.14
C THR A 260 6.83 -18.74 3.41
N TYR A 261 6.86 -17.93 4.48
CA TYR A 261 7.33 -18.32 5.80
C TYR A 261 6.21 -19.03 6.58
N ARG A 262 6.57 -20.03 7.37
CA ARG A 262 5.62 -20.85 8.17
C ARG A 262 5.71 -20.53 9.66
N GLY A 263 4.76 -21.05 10.44
CA GLY A 263 4.76 -20.96 11.89
C GLY A 263 4.68 -19.54 12.44
N CYS A 264 4.21 -18.58 11.64
CA CYS A 264 4.06 -17.21 12.09
C CYS A 264 3.02 -17.06 13.18
N LYS A 265 3.24 -16.15 14.13
CA LYS A 265 2.27 -15.82 15.20
C LYS A 265 0.93 -15.41 14.58
N ASN A 266 -0.15 -15.75 15.25
CA ASN A 266 -1.53 -15.46 14.80
C ASN A 266 -1.84 -15.99 13.38
N ASN A 267 -1.07 -16.93 12.87
CA ASN A 267 -1.19 -17.49 11.52
C ASN A 267 -1.13 -16.44 10.38
N VAL A 268 -0.46 -15.31 10.62
CA VAL A 268 -0.33 -14.27 9.59
C VAL A 268 0.53 -14.75 8.42
N THR A 269 0.10 -14.45 7.21
CA THR A 269 0.88 -14.75 6.00
C THR A 269 2.07 -13.80 5.89
N THR A 270 3.28 -14.35 5.73
CA THR A 270 4.52 -13.61 5.48
C THR A 270 5.15 -14.15 4.21
N ARG A 271 5.14 -13.38 3.13
CA ARG A 271 5.39 -13.87 1.77
C ARG A 271 6.28 -12.91 0.99
N TYR A 272 7.20 -13.47 0.19
CA TYR A 272 8.08 -12.72 -0.70
C TYR A 272 7.91 -13.21 -2.14
N CYS A 273 7.56 -12.32 -3.05
CA CYS A 273 7.42 -12.62 -4.47
C CYS A 273 8.52 -11.89 -5.25
N GLU A 274 9.45 -12.65 -5.83
CA GLU A 274 10.55 -12.10 -6.60
C GLU A 274 10.17 -11.97 -8.08
N GLY A 275 10.26 -10.73 -8.60
CA GLY A 275 10.11 -10.45 -10.02
C GLY A 275 11.44 -10.40 -10.75
N THR A 276 11.39 -10.33 -12.08
CA THR A 276 12.55 -10.21 -12.98
C THR A 276 12.57 -8.90 -13.77
N GLY A 277 11.61 -8.01 -13.53
CA GLY A 277 11.54 -6.68 -14.16
C GLY A 277 12.57 -5.70 -13.61
N SER A 278 12.70 -4.53 -14.22
CA SER A 278 13.46 -3.42 -13.66
C SER A 278 12.69 -2.72 -12.53
N HIS A 279 13.35 -1.80 -11.81
CA HIS A 279 12.69 -0.97 -10.80
C HIS A 279 11.44 -0.24 -11.31
N THR A 280 11.43 0.15 -12.57
CA THR A 280 10.33 0.94 -13.17
C THR A 280 9.14 0.10 -13.63
N GLN A 281 9.09 -1.18 -13.30
CA GLN A 281 8.02 -2.10 -13.72
C GLN A 281 7.22 -2.58 -12.52
N TRP A 282 5.90 -2.41 -12.60
CA TRP A 282 4.97 -3.05 -11.68
C TRP A 282 4.96 -4.57 -11.93
N PRO A 283 4.96 -5.41 -10.88
CA PRO A 283 5.09 -6.86 -11.07
C PRO A 283 3.89 -7.54 -11.75
N GLY A 284 2.79 -6.82 -12.02
CA GLY A 284 1.62 -7.35 -12.73
C GLY A 284 0.84 -8.44 -11.99
N SER A 285 1.07 -8.59 -10.70
CA SER A 285 0.47 -9.65 -9.87
C SER A 285 -0.84 -9.21 -9.20
N ASN A 286 -1.69 -8.44 -9.90
CA ASN A 286 -2.87 -7.80 -9.31
C ASN A 286 -3.81 -8.81 -8.65
N LYS A 287 -4.13 -9.91 -9.37
CA LYS A 287 -4.97 -10.98 -8.81
C LYS A 287 -4.36 -11.56 -7.53
N ALA A 288 -3.06 -11.85 -7.51
CA ALA A 288 -2.40 -12.41 -6.34
C ALA A 288 -2.40 -11.43 -5.14
N ILE A 289 -2.29 -10.13 -5.39
CA ILE A 289 -2.39 -9.08 -4.36
C ILE A 289 -3.80 -9.04 -3.78
N ILE A 290 -4.83 -9.06 -4.63
CA ILE A 290 -6.23 -9.03 -4.18
C ILE A 290 -6.57 -10.31 -3.41
N ASP A 291 -6.15 -11.48 -3.88
CA ASP A 291 -6.36 -12.76 -3.20
C ASP A 291 -5.62 -12.81 -1.85
N PHE A 292 -4.40 -12.27 -1.79
CA PHE A 292 -3.66 -12.13 -0.53
C PHE A 292 -4.44 -11.25 0.47
N PHE A 293 -4.96 -10.10 0.05
CA PHE A 293 -5.74 -9.24 0.94
C PHE A 293 -7.07 -9.88 1.35
N LYS A 294 -7.73 -10.62 0.47
CA LYS A 294 -8.94 -11.38 0.82
C LYS A 294 -8.66 -12.44 1.88
N SER A 295 -7.58 -13.20 1.73
CA SER A 295 -7.20 -14.24 2.70
C SER A 295 -6.74 -13.67 4.05
N SER A 296 -6.36 -12.40 4.10
CA SER A 296 -5.90 -11.71 5.31
C SER A 296 -7.06 -11.13 6.14
N GLN A 297 -8.31 -11.24 5.69
CA GLN A 297 -9.47 -10.66 6.38
C GLN A 297 -9.85 -11.42 7.65
N ASP A 298 -9.53 -12.71 7.74
CA ASP A 298 -9.97 -13.60 8.82
C ASP A 298 -8.97 -13.72 9.99
N VAL A 299 -7.88 -12.95 9.98
CA VAL A 299 -6.74 -13.11 10.91
C VAL A 299 -6.84 -12.20 12.15
N ARG A 300 -7.91 -11.39 12.32
CA ARG A 300 -8.06 -10.45 13.46
C ARG A 300 -9.34 -10.66 14.26
#